data_d174ebeb7120988573c3b92299324135
#
_entry.id   d174ebeb7120988573c3b92299324135
#
_cell.length_a   1.000
_cell.length_b   1.000
_cell.length_c   1.000
_cell.angle_alpha   90.00
_cell.angle_beta   90.00
_cell.angle_gamma   90.00
#
_symmetry.space_group_name_H-M   'P 1'
#
loop_
_entity.id
_entity.type
_entity.pdbx_description
1 polymer ?
#
loop_
_entity_poly.entity_id
_entity_poly.type
_entity_poly.pdbx_seq_one_letter_code
_entity_poly.pdbx_strand_id
1 'polypeptide(L)'
;MREDIKINDRALALEKQLIEKLELVFDTDVELDVYNLGLIYELDLDEEGTCKVVMTFTDTACSCADSLPIEIVARLKEIDGIEDVKVEVTWSPAWKITRISRYGRIALGLPPR
;
A
#
# COMPACT_ATOMS: atom_id res chain seq x y z
N MET A 1 6.33 -8.08 6.53
CA MET A 1 6.14 -6.72 5.94
C MET A 1 7.41 -6.33 5.20
N ARG A 2 7.27 -5.64 4.09
CA ARG A 2 8.41 -5.17 3.31
C ARG A 2 9.28 -4.22 4.14
N GLU A 3 10.59 -4.29 3.95
CA GLU A 3 11.54 -3.46 4.70
C GLU A 3 11.47 -1.97 4.31
N ASP A 4 10.97 -1.68 3.12
CA ASP A 4 10.86 -0.31 2.63
C ASP A 4 9.57 0.39 3.08
N ILE A 5 8.76 -0.26 3.92
CA ILE A 5 7.57 0.34 4.52
C ILE A 5 7.88 0.68 5.97
N LYS A 6 7.71 1.95 6.33
CA LYS A 6 7.82 2.37 7.72
C LYS A 6 6.54 1.97 8.44
N ILE A 7 6.66 1.20 9.51
CA ILE A 7 5.50 0.66 10.24
C ILE A 7 5.76 0.74 11.73
N ASN A 8 4.76 1.23 12.49
CA ASN A 8 4.88 1.27 13.95
C ASN A 8 4.46 -0.05 14.58
N ASP A 9 4.70 -0.21 15.89
CA ASP A 9 4.47 -1.48 16.59
C ASP A 9 3.01 -1.92 16.59
N ARG A 10 2.07 -0.98 16.71
CA ARG A 10 0.64 -1.30 16.70
C ARG A 10 0.21 -1.83 15.34
N ALA A 11 0.68 -1.20 14.27
CA ALA A 11 0.38 -1.66 12.92
C ALA A 11 1.07 -3.00 12.65
N LEU A 12 2.29 -3.17 13.12
CA LEU A 12 3.05 -4.41 12.94
C LEU A 12 2.32 -5.61 13.55
N ALA A 13 1.60 -5.40 14.66
CA ALA A 13 0.80 -6.46 15.27
C ALA A 13 -0.32 -6.96 14.35
N LEU A 14 -0.74 -6.15 13.38
CA LEU A 14 -1.75 -6.50 12.38
C LEU A 14 -1.15 -6.75 10.99
N GLU A 15 0.16 -6.96 10.93
CA GLU A 15 0.92 -7.08 9.67
C GLU A 15 0.27 -8.00 8.65
N LYS A 16 -0.08 -9.20 9.08
CA LYS A 16 -0.64 -10.22 8.20
C LYS A 16 -1.95 -9.75 7.55
N GLN A 17 -2.82 -9.16 8.35
CA GLN A 17 -4.10 -8.66 7.88
C GLN A 17 -3.93 -7.44 6.98
N LEU A 18 -2.98 -6.57 7.31
CA LEU A 18 -2.67 -5.39 6.49
C LEU A 18 -2.19 -5.81 5.11
N ILE A 19 -1.28 -6.78 5.05
CA ILE A 19 -0.76 -7.29 3.77
C ILE A 19 -1.90 -7.90 2.96
N GLU A 20 -2.72 -8.76 3.57
CA GLU A 20 -3.84 -9.40 2.88
C GLU A 20 -4.79 -8.39 2.25
N LYS A 21 -5.12 -7.32 2.99
CA LYS A 21 -6.06 -6.30 2.48
C LYS A 21 -5.42 -5.45 1.39
N LEU A 22 -4.17 -5.07 1.55
CA LEU A 22 -3.47 -4.29 0.53
C LEU A 22 -3.27 -5.07 -0.77
N GLU A 23 -3.13 -6.39 -0.67
CA GLU A 23 -3.01 -7.25 -1.86
C GLU A 23 -4.33 -7.40 -2.63
N LEU A 24 -5.44 -6.91 -2.06
CA LEU A 24 -6.73 -6.89 -2.74
C LEU A 24 -7.00 -5.58 -3.50
N VAL A 25 -6.15 -4.58 -3.30
CA VAL A 25 -6.30 -3.27 -3.96
C VAL A 25 -5.35 -3.21 -5.15
N PHE A 26 -5.91 -3.14 -6.33
CA PHE A 26 -5.15 -3.22 -7.59
C PHE A 26 -5.08 -1.89 -8.30
N ASP A 27 -3.89 -1.58 -8.82
CA ASP A 27 -3.69 -0.51 -9.79
C ASP A 27 -4.12 -1.07 -11.15
N THR A 28 -5.21 -0.55 -11.70
CA THR A 28 -5.79 -1.07 -12.94
C THR A 28 -4.91 -0.80 -14.18
N ASP A 29 -4.05 0.20 -14.11
CA ASP A 29 -3.15 0.53 -15.23
C ASP A 29 -2.00 -0.48 -15.31
N VAL A 30 -1.53 -0.98 -14.17
CA VAL A 30 -0.40 -1.91 -14.09
C VAL A 30 -0.86 -3.35 -13.84
N GLU A 31 -2.07 -3.54 -13.37
CA GLU A 31 -2.67 -4.83 -13.04
C GLU A 31 -1.91 -5.58 -11.93
N LEU A 32 -1.40 -4.85 -10.95
CA LEU A 32 -0.74 -5.41 -9.78
C LEU A 32 -1.25 -4.69 -8.54
N ASP A 33 -1.26 -5.40 -7.41
CA ASP A 33 -1.72 -4.82 -6.15
C ASP A 33 -0.75 -3.77 -5.61
N VAL A 34 -1.27 -2.84 -4.82
CA VAL A 34 -0.51 -1.71 -4.29
C VAL A 34 0.64 -2.13 -3.37
N TYR A 35 0.50 -3.24 -2.66
CA TYR A 35 1.54 -3.75 -1.77
C TYR A 35 2.77 -4.19 -2.58
N ASN A 36 2.56 -5.06 -3.58
CA ASN A 36 3.65 -5.59 -4.40
C ASN A 36 4.22 -4.56 -5.37
N LEU A 37 3.42 -3.56 -5.78
CA LEU A 37 3.93 -2.44 -6.57
C LEU A 37 4.89 -1.54 -5.78
N GLY A 38 4.82 -1.59 -4.44
CA GLY A 38 5.64 -0.72 -3.62
C GLY A 38 5.11 0.70 -3.53
N LEU A 39 3.79 0.86 -3.61
CA LEU A 39 3.16 2.17 -3.50
C LEU A 39 2.98 2.64 -2.06
N ILE A 40 3.08 1.72 -1.09
CA ILE A 40 2.86 2.02 0.31
C ILE A 40 4.20 2.35 0.97
N TYR A 41 4.30 3.54 1.57
CA TYR A 41 5.51 4.01 2.21
C TYR A 41 5.47 3.93 3.73
N GLU A 42 4.30 4.14 4.33
CA GLU A 42 4.16 4.14 5.79
C GLU A 42 2.79 3.62 6.21
N LEU A 43 2.78 2.86 7.31
CA LEU A 43 1.57 2.40 7.98
C LEU A 43 1.74 2.70 9.46
N ASP A 44 0.91 3.58 10.00
CA ASP A 44 0.98 4.00 11.40
C ASP A 44 -0.40 3.87 12.03
N LEU A 45 -0.53 2.99 13.02
CA LEU A 45 -1.78 2.78 13.75
C LEU A 45 -1.65 3.40 15.13
N ASP A 46 -2.53 4.35 15.45
CA ASP A 46 -2.50 5.02 16.75
C ASP A 46 -3.34 4.28 17.79
N GLU A 47 -3.37 4.82 19.01
CA GLU A 47 -4.08 4.22 20.15
C GLU A 47 -5.60 4.27 19.98
N GLU A 48 -6.11 5.16 19.14
CA GLU A 48 -7.53 5.32 18.92
C GLU A 48 -8.07 4.43 17.81
N GLY A 49 -7.18 3.70 17.14
CA GLY A 49 -7.56 2.83 16.02
C GLY A 49 -7.54 3.52 14.68
N THR A 50 -6.93 4.69 14.57
CA THR A 50 -6.77 5.38 13.29
C THR A 50 -5.48 4.93 12.62
N CYS A 51 -5.59 4.39 11.41
CA CYS A 51 -4.45 3.96 10.61
C CYS A 51 -4.11 5.03 9.58
N LYS A 52 -2.92 5.60 9.68
CA LYS A 52 -2.40 6.53 8.69
C LYS A 52 -1.63 5.74 7.64
N VAL A 53 -1.97 5.94 6.39
CA VAL A 53 -1.30 5.29 5.25
C VAL A 53 -0.65 6.38 4.41
N VAL A 54 0.66 6.30 4.24
CA VAL A 54 1.37 7.18 3.31
C VAL A 54 1.68 6.37 2.07
N MET A 55 1.26 6.86 0.92
CA MET A 55 1.42 6.16 -0.35
C MET A 55 1.79 7.11 -1.48
N THR A 56 2.17 6.53 -2.60
CA THR A 56 2.40 7.26 -3.85
C THR A 56 1.74 6.53 -5.01
N PHE A 57 1.91 7.05 -6.21
CA PHE A 57 1.42 6.44 -7.44
C PHE A 57 2.58 6.23 -8.41
N THR A 58 2.38 5.35 -9.39
CA THR A 58 3.40 5.05 -10.40
C THR A 58 3.68 6.25 -11.31
N ASP A 59 2.67 7.09 -11.49
CA ASP A 59 2.75 8.26 -12.37
C ASP A 59 1.80 9.34 -11.85
N THR A 60 2.17 10.61 -12.01
CA THR A 60 1.31 11.74 -11.65
C THR A 60 0.02 11.78 -12.46
N ALA A 61 0.02 11.15 -13.65
CA ALA A 61 -1.14 11.06 -14.54
C ALA A 61 -1.93 9.76 -14.36
N CYS A 62 -1.72 9.02 -13.26
CA CYS A 62 -2.43 7.76 -13.01
C CYS A 62 -3.94 7.99 -12.91
N SER A 63 -4.71 7.25 -13.72
CA SER A 63 -6.16 7.33 -13.69
C SER A 63 -6.77 6.78 -12.40
N CYS A 64 -6.02 5.99 -11.65
CA CYS A 64 -6.43 5.38 -10.39
C CYS A 64 -6.18 6.28 -9.17
N ALA A 65 -5.63 7.50 -9.37
CA ALA A 65 -5.28 8.39 -8.27
C ALA A 65 -6.48 8.75 -7.38
N ASP A 66 -7.68 8.77 -7.93
CA ASP A 66 -8.90 9.09 -7.15
C ASP A 66 -9.49 7.85 -6.48
N SER A 67 -9.34 6.67 -7.08
CA SER A 67 -9.99 5.45 -6.61
C SER A 67 -9.17 4.64 -5.62
N LEU A 68 -7.83 4.58 -5.79
CA LEU A 68 -6.98 3.76 -4.93
C LEU A 68 -7.05 4.15 -3.45
N PRO A 69 -6.98 5.44 -3.07
CA PRO A 69 -7.11 5.80 -1.67
C PRO A 69 -8.45 5.38 -1.06
N ILE A 70 -9.54 5.49 -1.82
CA ILE A 70 -10.87 5.10 -1.36
C ILE A 70 -10.93 3.60 -1.12
N GLU A 71 -10.38 2.80 -2.02
CA GLU A 71 -10.34 1.34 -1.86
C GLU A 71 -9.48 0.93 -0.67
N ILE A 72 -8.34 1.58 -0.47
CA ILE A 72 -7.47 1.30 0.67
C ILE A 72 -8.22 1.56 1.97
N VAL A 73 -8.92 2.68 2.09
CA VAL A 73 -9.73 2.99 3.26
C VAL A 73 -10.76 1.89 3.51
N ALA A 74 -11.51 1.51 2.48
CA ALA A 74 -12.56 0.50 2.59
C ALA A 74 -12.00 -0.85 3.05
N ARG A 75 -10.89 -1.28 2.46
CA ARG A 75 -10.29 -2.57 2.78
C ARG A 75 -9.67 -2.62 4.17
N LEU A 76 -8.94 -1.59 4.56
CA LEU A 76 -8.29 -1.58 5.86
C LEU A 76 -9.29 -1.44 7.01
N LYS A 77 -10.43 -0.78 6.78
CA LYS A 77 -11.48 -0.68 7.80
C LYS A 77 -12.17 -2.02 8.09
N GLU A 78 -11.97 -3.02 7.25
CA GLU A 78 -12.46 -4.37 7.51
C GLU A 78 -11.65 -5.11 8.58
N ILE A 79 -10.50 -4.58 8.95
CA ILE A 79 -9.62 -5.20 9.96
C ILE A 79 -10.09 -4.81 11.35
N ASP A 80 -10.27 -5.81 12.23
CA ASP A 80 -10.57 -5.57 13.63
C ASP A 80 -9.42 -4.81 14.28
N GLY A 81 -9.73 -3.72 14.97
CA GLY A 81 -8.73 -2.85 15.59
C GLY A 81 -8.43 -1.59 14.79
N ILE A 82 -8.91 -1.52 13.55
CA ILE A 82 -8.81 -0.32 12.73
C ILE A 82 -10.21 0.30 12.62
N GLU A 83 -10.38 1.45 13.29
CA GLU A 83 -11.67 2.16 13.33
C GLU A 83 -11.78 3.18 12.20
N ASP A 84 -10.65 3.78 11.82
CA ASP A 84 -10.61 4.79 10.77
C ASP A 84 -9.28 4.70 10.01
N VAL A 85 -9.27 5.20 8.79
CA VAL A 85 -8.09 5.17 7.92
C VAL A 85 -7.94 6.53 7.25
N LYS A 86 -6.73 7.08 7.32
CA LYS A 86 -6.37 8.33 6.66
C LYS A 86 -5.26 8.06 5.66
N VAL A 87 -5.50 8.37 4.40
CA VAL A 87 -4.53 8.17 3.34
C VAL A 87 -3.89 9.51 2.99
N GLU A 88 -2.58 9.54 2.99
CA GLU A 88 -1.79 10.70 2.63
C GLU A 88 -0.93 10.34 1.42
N VAL A 89 -1.02 11.13 0.36
CA VAL A 89 -0.26 10.90 -0.87
C VAL A 89 1.01 11.74 -0.85
N THR A 90 2.13 11.12 -1.15
CA THR A 90 3.41 11.83 -1.28
C THR A 90 4.04 11.50 -2.63
N TRP A 91 4.82 12.45 -3.17
CA TRP A 91 5.57 12.27 -4.40
C TRP A 91 7.07 12.21 -4.15
N SER A 92 7.46 12.18 -2.88
CA SER A 92 8.87 12.12 -2.49
C SER A 92 9.07 11.06 -1.40
N PRO A 93 9.92 10.06 -1.63
CA PRO A 93 10.63 9.79 -2.89
C PRO A 93 9.67 9.34 -4.00
N ALA A 94 10.02 9.62 -5.24
CA ALA A 94 9.22 9.20 -6.38
C ALA A 94 9.25 7.67 -6.51
N TRP A 95 8.14 7.10 -6.96
CA TRP A 95 8.07 5.67 -7.21
C TRP A 95 9.01 5.28 -8.35
N LYS A 96 9.68 4.16 -8.21
CA LYS A 96 10.56 3.58 -9.23
C LYS A 96 10.21 2.11 -9.43
N ILE A 97 10.43 1.61 -10.63
CA ILE A 97 10.16 0.21 -10.96
C ILE A 97 10.93 -0.76 -10.06
N THR A 98 12.05 -0.32 -9.49
CA THR A 98 12.83 -1.11 -8.55
C THR A 98 12.09 -1.40 -7.24
N ARG A 99 10.99 -0.69 -6.95
CA ARG A 99 10.17 -0.94 -5.77
C ARG A 99 9.20 -2.11 -5.94
N ILE A 100 9.01 -2.59 -7.16
CA ILE A 100 8.14 -3.76 -7.39
C ILE A 100 8.79 -4.97 -6.73
N SER A 101 8.00 -5.72 -5.94
CA SER A 101 8.48 -6.94 -5.26
C SER A 101 8.88 -8.01 -6.27
N ARG A 102 9.63 -9.01 -5.81
CA ARG A 102 10.01 -10.13 -6.66
C ARG A 102 8.77 -10.84 -7.21
N TYR A 103 7.77 -11.06 -6.37
CA TYR A 103 6.50 -11.63 -6.78
C TYR A 103 5.85 -10.79 -7.89
N GLY A 104 5.80 -9.47 -7.69
CA GLY A 104 5.21 -8.56 -8.66
C GLY A 104 5.95 -8.56 -10.00
N ARG A 105 7.28 -8.64 -9.96
CA ARG A 105 8.09 -8.72 -11.19
C ARG A 105 7.76 -9.97 -11.98
N ILE A 106 7.67 -11.10 -11.30
CA ILE A 106 7.32 -12.38 -11.92
C ILE A 106 5.91 -12.29 -12.51
N ALA A 107 4.96 -11.75 -11.77
CA ALA A 107 3.56 -11.62 -12.21
C ALA A 107 3.42 -10.73 -13.44
N LEU A 108 4.27 -9.70 -13.58
CA LEU A 108 4.26 -8.78 -14.73
C LEU A 108 5.16 -9.22 -15.87
N GLY A 109 5.86 -10.35 -15.72
CA GLY A 109 6.79 -10.82 -16.75
C GLY A 109 8.11 -10.05 -16.78
N LEU A 110 8.44 -9.32 -15.71
CA LEU A 110 9.70 -8.61 -15.59
C LEU A 110 10.80 -9.53 -15.05
N PRO A 111 12.09 -9.27 -15.39
CA PRO A 111 13.16 -10.09 -14.83
C PRO A 111 13.19 -10.00 -13.32
N PRO A 112 13.23 -11.13 -12.59
CA PRO A 112 13.41 -11.12 -11.14
C PRO A 112 14.83 -10.69 -10.80
N ARG A 113 14.99 -10.04 -9.65
CA ARG A 113 16.31 -9.65 -9.18
C ARG A 113 17.04 -10.81 -8.57
#